data_479efc480aa52b7dd611c8c0b8db1bab
#
_entry.id   479efc480aa52b7dd611c8c0b8db1bab
#
_cell.length_a   1.000
_cell.length_b   1.000
_cell.length_c   1.000
_cell.angle_alpha   90.00
_cell.angle_beta   90.00
_cell.angle_gamma   90.00
#
_symmetry.space_group_name_H-M   'P 1'
#
loop_
_entity.id
_entity.type
_entity.pdbx_description
1 polymer ?
#
loop_
_entity_poly.entity_id
_entity_poly.type
_entity_poly.pdbx_seq_one_letter_code
_entity_poly.pdbx_strand_id
1 'polypeptide(L)'
;MVVADLDAHTQNDARSVKRYYIVGEFYDWVTDPRALERIFHWGRSTVAKRLIRRTGKAHFALDIGCGTGLITRYIRSSRIVGVDINQWNLDRAKRRISDADFVQCDVEHLPLRSGLADFVVCTEVVEHLYRPTRALGEIARVMRANGTFIGSVPSSNPLWRFRNVLSVTHPQSEPFHNNFSKPQLKVLLSSFFADTNLFYENLLMNLFFTARGPASNRSVA
;
A
#
# COMPACT_ATOMS: atom_id res chain seq x y z
N MET A 1 -15.96 16.14 -7.18
CA MET A 1 -16.52 16.23 -5.82
C MET A 1 -16.08 15.10 -4.89
N VAL A 2 -15.88 13.87 -5.33
CA VAL A 2 -15.51 12.72 -4.44
C VAL A 2 -14.03 12.71 -4.00
N VAL A 3 -13.11 13.29 -4.76
CA VAL A 3 -11.65 13.24 -4.47
C VAL A 3 -11.24 14.35 -3.49
N ALA A 4 -11.89 15.50 -3.53
CA ALA A 4 -11.58 16.65 -2.65
C ALA A 4 -12.00 16.42 -1.18
N ASP A 5 -13.01 15.62 -0.93
CA ASP A 5 -13.49 15.33 0.43
C ASP A 5 -12.57 14.35 1.21
N LEU A 6 -11.72 13.59 0.51
CA LEU A 6 -10.82 12.62 1.17
C LEU A 6 -9.67 13.30 1.93
N ASP A 7 -9.33 14.54 1.58
CA ASP A 7 -8.25 15.30 2.23
C ASP A 7 -8.76 16.39 3.20
N ALA A 8 -10.06 16.43 3.49
CA ALA A 8 -10.73 17.51 4.25
C ALA A 8 -10.49 17.52 5.78
N HIS A 9 -9.62 16.68 6.27
CA HIS A 9 -9.32 16.55 7.70
C HIS A 9 -8.26 17.57 8.19
N THR A 10 -8.24 17.88 9.49
CA THR A 10 -7.35 18.92 10.05
C THR A 10 -5.88 18.49 10.16
N GLN A 11 -4.93 19.45 10.11
CA GLN A 11 -3.49 19.17 10.19
C GLN A 11 -3.04 18.49 11.50
N ASN A 12 -3.75 18.72 12.60
CA ASN A 12 -3.39 18.13 13.90
C ASN A 12 -3.64 16.62 13.92
N ASP A 13 -4.69 16.14 13.24
CA ASP A 13 -5.00 14.72 13.17
C ASP A 13 -3.99 13.98 12.29
N ALA A 14 -3.50 14.59 11.22
CA ALA A 14 -2.49 14.02 10.35
C ALA A 14 -1.17 13.72 11.08
N ARG A 15 -0.75 14.60 11.99
CA ARG A 15 0.46 14.41 12.80
C ARG A 15 0.31 13.26 13.80
N SER A 16 -0.85 13.14 14.43
CA SER A 16 -1.11 12.07 15.39
C SER A 16 -1.16 10.70 14.73
N VAL A 17 -1.81 10.60 13.56
CA VAL A 17 -1.85 9.38 12.75
C VAL A 17 -0.45 8.96 12.31
N LYS A 18 0.35 9.90 11.75
CA LYS A 18 1.74 9.59 11.36
C LYS A 18 2.57 9.16 12.55
N ARG A 19 2.44 9.83 13.70
CA ARG A 19 3.18 9.45 14.92
C ARG A 19 2.87 8.04 15.37
N TYR A 20 1.61 7.60 15.29
CA TYR A 20 1.23 6.24 15.62
C TYR A 20 2.01 5.22 14.79
N TYR A 21 2.09 5.42 13.46
CA TYR A 21 2.82 4.51 12.57
C TYR A 21 4.34 4.62 12.71
N ILE A 22 4.89 5.79 13.04
CA ILE A 22 6.34 5.99 13.24
C ILE A 22 6.86 5.22 14.45
N VAL A 23 6.13 5.24 15.56
CA VAL A 23 6.61 4.69 16.85
C VAL A 23 6.05 3.32 17.19
N GLY A 24 5.05 2.84 16.46
CA GLY A 24 4.38 1.58 16.74
C GLY A 24 5.29 0.37 16.49
N GLU A 25 5.30 -0.56 17.42
CA GLU A 25 5.87 -1.89 17.21
C GLU A 25 4.77 -2.81 16.70
N PHE A 26 4.72 -3.04 15.38
CA PHE A 26 3.70 -3.87 14.78
C PHE A 26 4.15 -5.31 14.68
N TYR A 27 3.27 -6.21 15.10
CA TYR A 27 3.54 -7.65 14.96
C TYR A 27 3.61 -8.05 13.48
N ASP A 28 4.62 -8.84 13.18
CA ASP A 28 4.71 -9.50 11.90
C ASP A 28 3.61 -10.58 11.83
N TRP A 29 2.73 -10.53 10.81
CA TRP A 29 1.62 -11.48 10.72
C TRP A 29 2.08 -12.95 10.73
N VAL A 30 3.33 -13.22 10.32
CA VAL A 30 3.92 -14.58 10.36
C VAL A 30 4.07 -15.07 11.80
N THR A 31 4.32 -14.15 12.72
CA THR A 31 4.50 -14.43 14.15
C THR A 31 3.27 -14.11 14.99
N ASP A 32 2.18 -13.66 14.35
CA ASP A 32 0.93 -13.35 15.05
C ASP A 32 0.41 -14.62 15.75
N PRO A 33 0.13 -14.59 17.06
CA PRO A 33 -0.37 -15.74 17.79
C PRO A 33 -1.77 -16.19 17.32
N ARG A 34 -2.50 -15.35 16.62
CA ARG A 34 -3.86 -15.62 16.16
C ARG A 34 -3.87 -16.35 14.83
N ALA A 35 -4.30 -17.62 14.86
CA ALA A 35 -4.30 -18.48 13.67
C ALA A 35 -5.16 -17.91 12.52
N LEU A 36 -6.32 -17.32 12.85
CA LEU A 36 -7.23 -16.73 11.86
C LEU A 36 -6.58 -15.56 11.13
N GLU A 37 -5.90 -14.65 11.86
CA GLU A 37 -5.17 -13.53 11.28
C GLU A 37 -4.07 -14.01 10.34
N ARG A 38 -3.30 -15.04 10.73
CA ARG A 38 -2.27 -15.63 9.86
C ARG A 38 -2.86 -16.16 8.55
N ILE A 39 -4.03 -16.81 8.60
CA ILE A 39 -4.70 -17.33 7.40
C ILE A 39 -5.10 -16.19 6.45
N PHE A 40 -5.69 -15.11 6.96
CA PHE A 40 -6.06 -13.95 6.14
C PHE A 40 -4.84 -13.28 5.51
N HIS A 41 -3.83 -13.04 6.30
CA HIS A 41 -2.59 -12.43 5.81
C HIS A 41 -1.85 -13.34 4.82
N TRP A 42 -1.88 -14.65 5.03
CA TRP A 42 -1.32 -15.62 4.08
C TRP A 42 -2.08 -15.61 2.75
N GLY A 43 -3.41 -15.60 2.78
CA GLY A 43 -4.25 -15.49 1.58
C GLY A 43 -3.92 -14.23 0.78
N ARG A 44 -3.92 -13.06 1.44
CA ARG A 44 -3.56 -11.77 0.84
C ARG A 44 -2.14 -11.80 0.23
N SER A 45 -1.16 -12.27 0.97
CA SER A 45 0.22 -12.37 0.49
C SER A 45 0.36 -13.30 -0.71
N THR A 46 -0.42 -14.36 -0.77
CA THR A 46 -0.45 -15.29 -1.90
C THR A 46 -0.96 -14.60 -3.17
N VAL A 47 -1.99 -13.77 -3.05
CA VAL A 47 -2.51 -12.97 -4.18
C VAL A 47 -1.48 -11.93 -4.62
N ALA A 48 -0.91 -11.17 -3.69
CA ALA A 48 0.14 -10.19 -3.99
C ALA A 48 1.32 -10.84 -4.73
N LYS A 49 1.83 -11.97 -4.21
CA LYS A 49 2.90 -12.75 -4.83
C LYS A 49 2.55 -13.22 -6.26
N ARG A 50 1.30 -13.66 -6.48
CA ARG A 50 0.82 -14.06 -7.82
C ARG A 50 0.85 -12.90 -8.79
N LEU A 51 0.38 -11.72 -8.37
CA LEU A 51 0.38 -10.50 -9.18
C LEU A 51 1.81 -10.04 -9.50
N ILE A 52 2.67 -9.96 -8.48
CA ILE A 52 4.09 -9.59 -8.64
C ILE A 52 4.79 -10.51 -9.66
N ARG A 53 4.55 -11.82 -9.59
CA ARG A 53 5.14 -12.78 -10.54
C ARG A 53 4.68 -12.58 -11.98
N ARG A 54 3.48 -12.06 -12.20
CA ARG A 54 2.92 -11.81 -13.55
C ARG A 54 3.49 -10.56 -14.21
N THR A 55 4.06 -9.62 -13.46
CA THR A 55 4.65 -8.40 -14.02
C THR A 55 6.02 -8.62 -14.65
N GLY A 56 6.64 -9.79 -14.41
CA GLY A 56 7.96 -10.08 -14.92
C GLY A 56 9.08 -9.44 -14.12
N LYS A 57 10.29 -9.31 -14.74
CA LYS A 57 11.46 -8.70 -14.12
C LYS A 57 11.50 -7.20 -14.44
N ALA A 58 11.52 -6.38 -13.41
CA ALA A 58 11.70 -4.93 -13.52
C ALA A 58 13.20 -4.55 -13.48
N HIS A 59 13.55 -3.34 -13.90
CA HIS A 59 14.87 -2.79 -13.67
C HIS A 59 14.92 -2.11 -12.30
N PHE A 60 13.94 -1.28 -11.99
CA PHE A 60 13.81 -0.60 -10.70
C PHE A 60 12.41 -0.83 -10.13
N ALA A 61 12.34 -1.43 -8.94
CA ALA A 61 11.08 -1.67 -8.23
C ALA A 61 11.05 -0.91 -6.90
N LEU A 62 9.88 -0.42 -6.54
CA LEU A 62 9.61 0.30 -5.31
C LEU A 62 8.51 -0.41 -4.53
N ASP A 63 8.77 -0.73 -3.26
CA ASP A 63 7.78 -1.27 -2.33
C ASP A 63 7.40 -0.20 -1.31
N ILE A 64 6.19 0.32 -1.42
CA ILE A 64 5.64 1.39 -0.58
C ILE A 64 4.97 0.80 0.66
N GLY A 65 5.39 1.28 1.84
CA GLY A 65 4.95 0.70 3.11
C GLY A 65 5.41 -0.76 3.21
N CYS A 66 6.70 -0.99 2.93
CA CYS A 66 7.26 -2.33 2.82
C CYS A 66 7.21 -3.12 4.14
N GLY A 67 6.95 -2.46 5.26
CA GLY A 67 6.93 -3.06 6.58
C GLY A 67 8.20 -3.85 6.86
N THR A 68 8.06 -5.07 7.33
CA THR A 68 9.17 -5.97 7.62
C THR A 68 9.68 -6.75 6.39
N GLY A 69 9.31 -6.34 5.16
CA GLY A 69 9.78 -6.92 3.90
C GLY A 69 9.07 -8.21 3.46
N LEU A 70 7.90 -8.52 4.03
CA LEU A 70 7.20 -9.79 3.72
C LEU A 70 6.73 -9.89 2.27
N ILE A 71 6.41 -8.76 1.65
CA ILE A 71 6.04 -8.70 0.23
C ILE A 71 7.25 -8.39 -0.64
N THR A 72 8.15 -7.50 -0.19
CA THR A 72 9.39 -7.12 -0.87
C THR A 72 10.19 -8.34 -1.38
N ARG A 73 10.27 -9.39 -0.56
CA ARG A 73 11.00 -10.65 -0.90
C ARG A 73 10.50 -11.37 -2.16
N TYR A 74 9.32 -11.04 -2.66
CA TYR A 74 8.76 -11.63 -3.88
C TYR A 74 8.99 -10.78 -5.14
N ILE A 75 9.45 -9.54 -4.97
CA ILE A 75 9.75 -8.64 -6.07
C ILE A 75 10.99 -9.15 -6.82
N ARG A 76 10.94 -9.11 -8.14
CA ARG A 76 12.04 -9.47 -9.03
C ARG A 76 12.47 -8.23 -9.79
N SER A 77 13.58 -7.64 -9.39
CA SER A 77 14.11 -6.44 -10.01
C SER A 77 15.64 -6.44 -9.92
N SER A 78 16.28 -5.67 -10.80
CA SER A 78 17.73 -5.45 -10.70
C SER A 78 18.07 -4.52 -9.54
N ARG A 79 17.14 -3.65 -9.16
CA ARG A 79 17.23 -2.80 -7.97
C ARG A 79 15.86 -2.73 -7.28
N ILE A 80 15.85 -2.97 -6.00
CA ILE A 80 14.65 -2.93 -5.16
C ILE A 80 14.88 -1.89 -4.07
N VAL A 81 13.92 -0.98 -3.90
CA VAL A 81 13.88 -0.04 -2.78
C VAL A 81 12.57 -0.25 -2.02
N GLY A 82 12.68 -0.59 -0.75
CA GLY A 82 11.55 -0.61 0.18
C GLY A 82 11.50 0.70 0.97
N VAL A 83 10.32 1.30 1.07
CA VAL A 83 10.12 2.50 1.88
C VAL A 83 9.04 2.26 2.93
N ASP A 84 9.29 2.75 4.14
CA ASP A 84 8.34 2.69 5.25
C ASP A 84 8.56 3.91 6.14
N ILE A 85 7.54 4.35 6.85
CA ILE A 85 7.66 5.46 7.81
C ILE A 85 8.28 4.99 9.13
N ASN A 86 8.24 3.68 9.40
CA ASN A 86 8.64 3.06 10.64
C ASN A 86 10.04 2.45 10.54
N GLN A 87 10.99 3.02 11.28
CA GLN A 87 12.38 2.55 11.31
C GLN A 87 12.52 1.12 11.86
N TRP A 88 11.72 0.76 12.85
CA TRP A 88 11.74 -0.58 13.45
C TRP A 88 11.35 -1.69 12.41
N ASN A 89 10.36 -1.39 11.57
CA ASN A 89 10.01 -2.24 10.44
C ASN A 89 11.18 -2.41 9.46
N LEU A 90 11.82 -1.29 9.09
CA LEU A 90 12.94 -1.29 8.14
C LEU A 90 14.14 -2.07 8.65
N ASP A 91 14.44 -1.98 9.93
CA ASP A 91 15.54 -2.74 10.54
C ASP A 91 15.29 -4.26 10.47
N ARG A 92 14.04 -4.68 10.57
CA ARG A 92 13.63 -6.07 10.36
C ARG A 92 13.68 -6.47 8.90
N ALA A 93 13.24 -5.61 8.00
CA ALA A 93 13.32 -5.84 6.56
C ALA A 93 14.77 -6.02 6.12
N LYS A 94 15.69 -5.16 6.57
CA LYS A 94 17.15 -5.26 6.30
C LYS A 94 17.75 -6.57 6.78
N ARG A 95 17.32 -7.07 7.93
CA ARG A 95 17.78 -8.39 8.42
C ARG A 95 17.25 -9.56 7.61
N ARG A 96 16.08 -9.39 6.97
CA ARG A 96 15.39 -10.43 6.19
C ARG A 96 15.83 -10.48 4.74
N ILE A 97 16.18 -9.34 4.15
CA ILE A 97 16.42 -9.18 2.72
C ILE A 97 17.71 -8.40 2.53
N SER A 98 18.71 -9.05 1.93
CA SER A 98 20.04 -8.48 1.70
C SER A 98 20.20 -7.80 0.34
N ASP A 99 19.30 -8.07 -0.60
CA ASP A 99 19.35 -7.61 -1.99
C ASP A 99 18.38 -6.46 -2.29
N ALA A 100 17.97 -5.74 -1.26
CA ALA A 100 17.12 -4.54 -1.36
C ALA A 100 17.65 -3.41 -0.47
N ASP A 101 17.50 -2.18 -0.95
CA ASP A 101 17.72 -0.97 -0.16
C ASP A 101 16.45 -0.62 0.63
N PHE A 102 16.62 -0.10 1.87
CA PHE A 102 15.47 0.30 2.70
C PHE A 102 15.66 1.73 3.21
N VAL A 103 14.64 2.57 2.98
CA VAL A 103 14.67 4.01 3.27
C VAL A 103 13.49 4.40 4.11
N GLN A 104 13.75 5.06 5.25
CA GLN A 104 12.69 5.66 6.06
C GLN A 104 12.20 6.94 5.38
N CYS A 105 10.94 6.97 4.99
CA CYS A 105 10.30 8.18 4.47
C CYS A 105 8.79 8.13 4.60
N ASP A 106 8.19 9.30 4.47
CA ASP A 106 6.76 9.46 4.30
C ASP A 106 6.41 9.31 2.82
N VAL A 107 5.46 8.43 2.50
CA VAL A 107 5.01 8.20 1.12
C VAL A 107 4.40 9.46 0.46
N GLU A 108 3.89 10.41 1.27
CA GLU A 108 3.43 11.71 0.77
C GLU A 108 4.57 12.61 0.25
N HIS A 109 5.85 12.22 0.48
CA HIS A 109 7.06 12.98 0.09
C HIS A 109 8.20 12.00 -0.21
N LEU A 110 8.12 11.29 -1.32
CA LEU A 110 9.12 10.29 -1.69
C LEU A 110 10.45 10.96 -2.10
N PRO A 111 11.59 10.61 -1.46
CA PRO A 111 12.90 11.18 -1.80
C PRO A 111 13.50 10.53 -3.05
N LEU A 112 12.69 10.38 -4.09
CA LEU A 112 13.03 9.72 -5.34
C LEU A 112 12.72 10.66 -6.52
N ARG A 113 13.54 10.60 -7.57
CA ARG A 113 13.31 11.36 -8.80
C ARG A 113 12.06 10.86 -9.55
N SER A 114 11.45 11.75 -10.32
CA SER A 114 10.34 11.41 -11.21
C SER A 114 10.78 10.41 -12.28
N GLY A 115 9.85 9.56 -12.71
CA GLY A 115 10.05 8.62 -13.81
C GLY A 115 11.13 7.56 -13.57
N LEU A 116 11.31 7.10 -12.31
CA LEU A 116 12.34 6.14 -11.93
C LEU A 116 11.84 4.70 -11.94
N ALA A 117 10.63 4.44 -11.39
CA ALA A 117 10.16 3.11 -11.08
C ALA A 117 9.43 2.45 -12.25
N ASP A 118 9.90 1.28 -12.65
CA ASP A 118 9.20 0.41 -13.62
C ASP A 118 8.07 -0.35 -12.95
N PHE A 119 8.23 -0.64 -11.67
CA PHE A 119 7.29 -1.43 -10.90
C PHE A 119 7.12 -0.87 -9.49
N VAL A 120 5.89 -0.67 -9.06
CA VAL A 120 5.53 -0.23 -7.72
C VAL A 120 4.57 -1.21 -7.08
N VAL A 121 4.82 -1.54 -5.82
CA VAL A 121 3.93 -2.32 -4.96
C VAL A 121 3.54 -1.45 -3.77
N CYS A 122 2.26 -1.49 -3.37
CA CYS A 122 1.74 -0.81 -2.20
C CYS A 122 0.55 -1.61 -1.65
N THR A 123 0.80 -2.44 -0.65
CA THR A 123 -0.24 -3.34 -0.11
C THR A 123 -0.60 -2.96 1.32
N GLU A 124 -1.89 -2.71 1.56
CA GLU A 124 -2.42 -2.35 2.89
C GLU A 124 -1.73 -1.11 3.48
N VAL A 125 -1.67 -0.06 2.71
CA VAL A 125 -1.06 1.22 3.10
C VAL A 125 -2.01 2.38 2.84
N VAL A 126 -2.66 2.40 1.67
CA VAL A 126 -3.47 3.55 1.21
C VAL A 126 -4.63 3.85 2.18
N GLU A 127 -5.18 2.84 2.81
CA GLU A 127 -6.24 2.97 3.82
C GLU A 127 -5.79 3.69 5.10
N HIS A 128 -4.50 3.64 5.41
CA HIS A 128 -3.92 4.28 6.60
C HIS A 128 -3.44 5.71 6.34
N LEU A 129 -3.45 6.14 5.09
CA LEU A 129 -2.97 7.46 4.71
C LEU A 129 -4.03 8.52 4.98
N TYR A 130 -3.61 9.58 5.62
CA TYR A 130 -4.45 10.73 5.90
C TYR A 130 -4.73 11.56 4.65
N ARG A 131 -3.78 11.58 3.71
CA ARG A 131 -3.87 12.25 2.40
C ARG A 131 -3.53 11.28 1.27
N PRO A 132 -4.41 10.31 0.99
CA PRO A 132 -4.14 9.30 -0.03
C PRO A 132 -3.88 9.91 -1.42
N THR A 133 -4.47 11.07 -1.73
CA THR A 133 -4.25 11.78 -2.99
C THR A 133 -2.80 12.23 -3.16
N ARG A 134 -2.17 12.75 -2.09
CA ARG A 134 -0.76 13.15 -2.13
C ARG A 134 0.15 11.95 -2.35
N ALA A 135 -0.06 10.87 -1.62
CA ALA A 135 0.72 9.66 -1.75
C ALA A 135 0.60 9.06 -3.16
N LEU A 136 -0.63 8.96 -3.70
CA LEU A 136 -0.85 8.46 -5.06
C LEU A 136 -0.24 9.40 -6.12
N GLY A 137 -0.25 10.72 -5.89
CA GLY A 137 0.44 11.69 -6.72
C GLY A 137 1.96 11.48 -6.73
N GLU A 138 2.58 11.23 -5.56
CA GLU A 138 4.00 10.92 -5.45
C GLU A 138 4.34 9.57 -6.10
N ILE A 139 3.50 8.55 -5.93
CA ILE A 139 3.65 7.26 -6.60
C ILE A 139 3.60 7.45 -8.13
N ALA A 140 2.61 8.17 -8.63
CA ALA A 140 2.50 8.47 -10.07
C ALA A 140 3.71 9.27 -10.57
N ARG A 141 4.20 10.24 -9.82
CA ARG A 141 5.38 11.03 -10.16
C ARG A 141 6.64 10.19 -10.31
N VAL A 142 6.87 9.25 -9.39
CA VAL A 142 8.08 8.41 -9.42
C VAL A 142 8.00 7.27 -10.42
N MET A 143 6.80 6.90 -10.88
CA MET A 143 6.62 5.85 -11.88
C MET A 143 7.04 6.33 -13.27
N ARG A 144 7.55 5.40 -14.07
CA ARG A 144 7.73 5.57 -15.53
C ARG A 144 6.38 5.54 -16.24
N ALA A 145 6.36 6.14 -17.44
CA ALA A 145 5.15 6.16 -18.29
C ALA A 145 4.56 4.76 -18.54
N ASN A 146 5.41 3.75 -18.69
CA ASN A 146 5.00 2.35 -18.89
C ASN A 146 5.10 1.51 -17.60
N GLY A 147 5.25 2.16 -16.45
CA GLY A 147 5.36 1.49 -15.16
C GLY A 147 4.09 0.74 -14.79
N THR A 148 4.22 -0.26 -13.96
CA THR A 148 3.09 -1.02 -13.41
C THR A 148 3.01 -0.78 -11.90
N PHE A 149 1.80 -0.52 -11.42
CA PHE A 149 1.49 -0.35 -10.01
C PHE A 149 0.53 -1.43 -9.55
N ILE A 150 0.87 -2.14 -8.49
CA ILE A 150 0.03 -3.16 -7.85
C ILE A 150 -0.20 -2.75 -6.40
N GLY A 151 -1.44 -2.87 -5.95
CA GLY A 151 -1.75 -2.63 -4.55
C GLY A 151 -2.96 -3.38 -4.06
N SER A 152 -3.19 -3.26 -2.76
CA SER A 152 -4.40 -3.75 -2.11
C SER A 152 -4.81 -2.85 -0.96
N VAL A 153 -6.11 -2.88 -0.67
CA VAL A 153 -6.71 -2.30 0.52
C VAL A 153 -7.76 -3.29 1.07
N PRO A 154 -8.09 -3.25 2.35
CA PRO A 154 -9.24 -3.96 2.89
C PRO A 154 -10.52 -3.54 2.16
N SER A 155 -11.39 -4.50 1.92
CA SER A 155 -12.68 -4.26 1.29
C SER A 155 -13.68 -3.71 2.30
N SER A 156 -14.55 -2.79 1.89
CA SER A 156 -15.69 -2.34 2.70
C SER A 156 -16.83 -3.38 2.80
N ASN A 157 -16.58 -4.63 2.38
CA ASN A 157 -17.58 -5.70 2.38
C ASN A 157 -18.02 -6.06 3.81
N PRO A 158 -19.30 -6.41 4.04
CA PRO A 158 -19.80 -6.91 5.34
C PRO A 158 -19.00 -8.07 5.93
N LEU A 159 -18.42 -8.95 5.10
CA LEU A 159 -17.55 -10.05 5.56
C LEU A 159 -16.30 -9.54 6.29
N TRP A 160 -15.73 -8.41 5.87
CA TRP A 160 -14.64 -7.75 6.59
C TRP A 160 -15.08 -7.27 7.97
N ARG A 161 -16.29 -6.71 8.08
CA ARG A 161 -16.88 -6.28 9.37
C ARG A 161 -17.14 -7.45 10.29
N PHE A 162 -17.58 -8.60 9.74
CA PHE A 162 -17.80 -9.82 10.50
C PHE A 162 -16.50 -10.40 11.06
N ARG A 163 -15.39 -10.36 10.28
CA ARG A 163 -14.06 -10.69 10.77
C ARG A 163 -13.67 -9.88 12.01
N ASN A 164 -13.95 -8.58 12.02
CA ASN A 164 -13.64 -7.70 13.16
C ASN A 164 -14.43 -8.08 14.43
N VAL A 165 -15.59 -8.69 14.29
CA VAL A 165 -16.36 -9.23 15.43
C VAL A 165 -15.74 -10.53 15.94
N LEU A 166 -15.20 -11.36 15.06
CA LEU A 166 -14.59 -12.65 15.41
C LEU A 166 -13.13 -12.52 15.85
N SER A 167 -12.42 -11.50 15.40
CA SER A 167 -11.05 -11.27 15.81
C SER A 167 -11.00 -10.37 17.05
N VAL A 168 -10.34 -10.86 18.09
CA VAL A 168 -10.14 -10.12 19.36
C VAL A 168 -9.23 -8.90 19.17
N THR A 169 -8.71 -8.67 17.97
CA THR A 169 -7.98 -7.46 17.63
C THR A 169 -8.91 -6.36 17.20
N HIS A 170 -8.93 -5.38 18.00
CA HIS A 170 -9.70 -4.18 17.74
C HIS A 170 -9.01 -3.29 16.71
N PRO A 171 -9.68 -2.96 15.61
CA PRO A 171 -9.36 -1.76 14.83
C PRO A 171 -9.43 -0.47 15.66
N GLN A 172 -9.96 -0.56 16.87
CA GLN A 172 -10.11 0.58 17.81
C GLN A 172 -8.80 1.19 18.29
N SER A 173 -7.66 0.54 18.07
CA SER A 173 -6.35 1.13 18.36
C SER A 173 -5.76 1.90 17.18
N GLU A 174 -6.26 1.69 15.97
CA GLU A 174 -5.80 2.44 14.80
C GLU A 174 -6.47 3.81 14.75
N PRO A 175 -5.69 4.91 14.74
CA PRO A 175 -6.23 6.25 14.83
C PRO A 175 -7.02 6.69 13.59
N PHE A 176 -6.80 6.01 12.46
CA PHE A 176 -7.41 6.37 11.19
C PHE A 176 -7.39 5.21 10.20
N HIS A 177 -8.51 4.98 9.52
CA HIS A 177 -8.64 3.95 8.50
C HIS A 177 -9.67 4.36 7.45
N ASN A 178 -9.24 4.52 6.20
CA ASN A 178 -10.13 4.75 5.06
C ASN A 178 -10.81 3.45 4.62
N ASN A 179 -12.13 3.44 4.60
CA ASN A 179 -12.90 2.30 4.10
C ASN A 179 -13.31 2.55 2.64
N PHE A 180 -12.51 2.11 1.70
CA PHE A 180 -12.79 2.28 0.28
C PHE A 180 -13.79 1.24 -0.23
N SER A 181 -14.87 1.70 -0.85
CA SER A 181 -15.63 0.87 -1.76
C SER A 181 -14.91 0.75 -3.11
N LYS A 182 -15.20 -0.29 -3.89
CA LYS A 182 -14.59 -0.49 -5.21
C LYS A 182 -14.79 0.71 -6.16
N PRO A 183 -15.98 1.34 -6.25
CA PRO A 183 -16.16 2.55 -7.07
C PRO A 183 -15.31 3.73 -6.59
N GLN A 184 -15.25 3.98 -5.27
CA GLN A 184 -14.45 5.07 -4.70
C GLN A 184 -12.96 4.89 -5.00
N LEU A 185 -12.42 3.69 -4.76
CA LEU A 185 -11.03 3.39 -5.06
C LEU A 185 -10.74 3.47 -6.56
N LYS A 186 -11.68 3.05 -7.43
CA LYS A 186 -11.55 3.17 -8.88
C LYS A 186 -11.43 4.62 -9.31
N VAL A 187 -12.30 5.51 -8.81
CA VAL A 187 -12.26 6.94 -9.11
C VAL A 187 -10.94 7.55 -8.63
N LEU A 188 -10.55 7.25 -7.38
CA LEU A 188 -9.31 7.74 -6.80
C LEU A 188 -8.08 7.34 -7.64
N LEU A 189 -7.93 6.05 -7.96
CA LEU A 189 -6.80 5.57 -8.75
C LEU A 189 -6.80 6.13 -10.19
N SER A 190 -7.97 6.22 -10.82
CA SER A 190 -8.09 6.74 -12.19
C SER A 190 -7.78 8.23 -12.32
N SER A 191 -7.72 8.97 -11.21
CA SER A 191 -7.26 10.36 -11.19
C SER A 191 -5.73 10.49 -11.34
N PHE A 192 -4.98 9.43 -11.04
CA PHE A 192 -3.52 9.43 -11.07
C PHE A 192 -2.92 8.48 -12.10
N PHE A 193 -3.63 7.42 -12.48
CA PHE A 193 -3.12 6.34 -13.33
C PHE A 193 -4.01 6.12 -14.56
N ALA A 194 -3.38 5.82 -15.70
CA ALA A 194 -4.08 5.72 -16.98
C ALA A 194 -5.01 4.52 -17.07
N ASP A 195 -4.55 3.36 -16.65
CA ASP A 195 -5.25 2.08 -16.82
C ASP A 195 -5.34 1.37 -15.47
N THR A 196 -6.54 1.36 -14.91
CA THR A 196 -6.78 0.81 -13.57
C THR A 196 -7.77 -0.35 -13.63
N ASN A 197 -7.38 -1.50 -13.09
CA ASN A 197 -8.23 -2.66 -12.95
C ASN A 197 -8.33 -3.08 -11.47
N LEU A 198 -9.56 -3.27 -10.96
CA LEU A 198 -9.85 -3.60 -9.58
C LEU A 198 -10.65 -4.90 -9.49
N PHE A 199 -10.24 -5.79 -8.59
CA PHE A 199 -10.92 -7.06 -8.38
C PHE A 199 -10.86 -7.47 -6.90
N TYR A 200 -11.87 -8.22 -6.49
CA TYR A 200 -11.93 -8.79 -5.14
C TYR A 200 -11.18 -10.12 -5.11
N GLU A 201 -10.44 -10.34 -4.05
CA GLU A 201 -9.73 -11.59 -3.77
C GLU A 201 -9.80 -11.89 -2.26
N ASN A 202 -9.26 -13.03 -1.86
CA ASN A 202 -9.20 -13.44 -0.47
C ASN A 202 -10.60 -13.45 0.19
N LEU A 203 -11.54 -14.22 -0.38
CA LEU A 203 -12.93 -14.30 0.07
C LEU A 203 -13.63 -12.94 0.10
N LEU A 204 -13.40 -12.10 -0.89
CA LEU A 204 -13.93 -10.73 -1.00
C LEU A 204 -13.47 -9.77 0.10
N MET A 205 -12.52 -10.17 0.94
CA MET A 205 -12.05 -9.33 2.07
C MET A 205 -11.03 -8.28 1.65
N ASN A 206 -10.32 -8.50 0.55
CA ASN A 206 -9.37 -7.53 0.02
C ASN A 206 -9.77 -7.11 -1.39
N LEU A 207 -9.59 -5.82 -1.64
CA LEU A 207 -9.72 -5.20 -2.94
C LEU A 207 -8.31 -4.98 -3.49
N PHE A 208 -7.94 -5.79 -4.48
CA PHE A 208 -6.68 -5.64 -5.20
C PHE A 208 -6.85 -4.78 -6.43
N PHE A 209 -5.78 -4.12 -6.82
CA PHE A 209 -5.75 -3.37 -8.07
C PHE A 209 -4.41 -3.52 -8.79
N THR A 210 -4.49 -3.32 -10.10
CA THR A 210 -3.35 -3.06 -10.97
C THR A 210 -3.60 -1.78 -11.72
N ALA A 211 -2.57 -0.94 -11.86
CA ALA A 211 -2.63 0.30 -12.62
C ALA A 211 -1.39 0.45 -13.49
N ARG A 212 -1.49 1.19 -14.59
CA ARG A 212 -0.39 1.43 -15.50
C ARG A 212 -0.19 2.92 -15.71
N GLY A 213 1.07 3.29 -15.73
CA GLY A 213 1.54 4.65 -16.05
C GLY A 213 0.86 5.75 -15.24
N PRO A 214 1.47 6.91 -15.12
CA PRO A 214 0.75 8.10 -14.70
C PRO A 214 -0.30 8.46 -15.76
N ALA A 215 -1.46 8.96 -15.33
CA ALA A 215 -2.44 9.52 -16.22
C ALA A 215 -1.77 10.64 -17.06
N SER A 216 -1.85 10.58 -18.38
CA SER A 216 -1.44 11.70 -19.22
C SER A 216 -2.24 12.92 -18.78
N ASN A 217 -1.57 14.05 -18.49
CA ASN A 217 -2.16 15.29 -18.00
C ASN A 217 -3.54 15.58 -18.64
N ARG A 218 -4.59 15.08 -18.03
CA ARG A 218 -5.89 15.74 -18.14
C ARG A 218 -5.83 16.82 -17.08
N SER A 219 -5.60 18.04 -17.51
CA SER A 219 -5.72 19.23 -16.69
C SER A 219 -6.95 19.08 -15.78
N VAL A 220 -6.70 18.93 -14.49
CA VAL A 220 -7.75 19.08 -13.49
C VAL A 220 -8.02 20.59 -13.51
N ALA A 221 -9.02 20.98 -14.31
CA ALA A 221 -9.59 22.33 -14.30
C ALA A 221 -10.55 22.43 -13.10
#